data_b5d83d2574f75d43a4cafcbb5589443a
#
_entry.id   b5d83d2574f75d43a4cafcbb5589443a
#
_cell.length_a   1.000
_cell.length_b   1.000
_cell.length_c   1.000
_cell.angle_alpha   90.00
_cell.angle_beta   90.00
_cell.angle_gamma   90.00
#
_symmetry.space_group_name_H-M   'P 1'
#
loop_
_entity.id
_entity.type
_entity.pdbx_description
1 polymer ?
#
loop_
_entity_poly.entity_id
_entity_poly.type
_entity_poly.pdbx_seq_one_letter_code
_entity_poly.pdbx_strand_id
1 'polypeptide(L)'
;MTTCLRLFFRILSPIRIGCVKLRRLMFPPQAISPVLTAVAMACLAHGVVWAQSTVASTQLPTGGVVSAGQASISQAGSTLNVNQTSQRAIVDWSSFNVGQNATVNFQQPNAQSSTLNRVMDMQPSQILGRITAPGQVILVNPQGVYFGKSSSVDVGGLVATTHTAVADEYLKGQLKFNRNGATGKVENEGELRAALGGFIALLAPEVRNSGVIVANLGTVALAAGEAYELQFDGSGALSNVRVTPATINTLVENKHAIMAPGGLVILSAQAASRLQ
;
A
#
# COMPACT_ATOMS: atom_id res chain seq x y z
N MET A 1 47.62 3.49 23.29
CA MET A 1 46.68 4.30 24.09
C MET A 1 45.29 3.87 23.67
N THR A 2 44.61 3.20 24.54
CA THR A 2 43.37 2.42 24.37
C THR A 2 42.19 3.31 24.70
N THR A 3 41.26 3.48 23.79
CA THR A 3 39.99 4.14 24.12
C THR A 3 38.84 3.17 23.93
N CYS A 4 38.22 2.85 25.04
CA CYS A 4 37.12 1.88 25.23
C CYS A 4 35.79 2.50 24.81
N LEU A 5 35.07 1.87 23.87
CA LEU A 5 33.71 2.21 23.54
C LEU A 5 32.74 1.33 24.34
N ARG A 6 32.06 1.91 25.33
CA ARG A 6 31.00 1.24 26.10
C ARG A 6 29.71 1.30 25.34
N LEU A 7 29.16 0.13 24.93
CA LEU A 7 27.79 -0.01 24.49
C LEU A 7 26.94 -0.60 25.62
N PHE A 8 25.91 0.12 26.04
CA PHE A 8 24.92 -0.33 27.01
C PHE A 8 23.97 -1.35 26.37
N PHE A 9 24.00 -2.59 26.84
CA PHE A 9 22.88 -3.52 26.69
C PHE A 9 22.41 -3.94 28.09
N ARG A 10 21.17 -3.59 28.40
CA ARG A 10 20.46 -4.06 29.59
C ARG A 10 19.33 -4.99 29.17
N ILE A 11 19.22 -6.07 29.95
CA ILE A 11 18.09 -7.00 30.13
C ILE A 11 18.03 -8.19 29.16
N LEU A 12 18.52 -9.32 29.68
CA LEU A 12 17.80 -10.60 29.75
C LEU A 12 18.65 -11.57 30.59
N SER A 13 18.01 -12.25 31.52
CA SER A 13 18.56 -13.10 32.59
C SER A 13 19.50 -14.22 32.11
N PRO A 14 20.52 -14.61 32.88
CA PRO A 14 21.45 -15.63 32.49
C PRO A 14 20.88 -17.03 32.77
N ILE A 15 20.68 -17.82 31.72
CA ILE A 15 20.60 -19.28 31.85
C ILE A 15 22.02 -19.76 32.13
N ARG A 16 22.24 -20.30 33.34
CA ARG A 16 23.48 -20.96 33.74
C ARG A 16 23.67 -22.25 32.93
N ILE A 17 24.52 -22.21 31.93
CA ILE A 17 25.06 -23.41 31.29
C ILE A 17 26.28 -23.82 32.09
N GLY A 18 26.12 -24.91 32.82
CA GLY A 18 27.22 -25.51 33.59
C GLY A 18 28.36 -25.97 32.68
N CYS A 19 29.56 -25.57 33.03
CA CYS A 19 30.79 -25.95 32.36
C CYS A 19 31.07 -27.45 32.63
N VAL A 20 30.71 -28.31 31.68
CA VAL A 20 31.08 -29.73 31.76
C VAL A 20 32.50 -29.86 31.20
N LYS A 21 33.47 -30.24 32.07
CA LYS A 21 34.84 -30.60 31.67
C LYS A 21 34.78 -31.84 30.75
N LEU A 22 35.01 -31.66 29.44
CA LEU A 22 35.23 -32.77 28.51
C LEU A 22 36.56 -33.45 28.87
N ARG A 23 36.48 -34.61 29.51
CA ARG A 23 37.60 -35.58 29.55
C ARG A 23 37.76 -36.17 28.13
N ARG A 24 38.97 -36.05 27.59
CA ARG A 24 39.37 -36.75 26.36
C ARG A 24 39.24 -38.25 26.61
N LEU A 25 38.22 -38.85 26.06
CA LEU A 25 38.13 -40.29 25.85
C LEU A 25 38.69 -40.60 24.46
N MET A 26 39.85 -41.23 24.40
CA MET A 26 40.38 -41.87 23.18
C MET A 26 39.47 -43.02 22.82
N PHE A 27 38.68 -42.89 21.76
CA PHE A 27 37.99 -44.00 21.08
C PHE A 27 38.77 -44.37 19.81
N PRO A 28 38.93 -45.69 19.52
CA PRO A 28 39.52 -46.13 18.25
C PRO A 28 38.60 -45.77 17.09
N PRO A 29 39.14 -45.62 15.85
CA PRO A 29 38.33 -45.25 14.67
C PRO A 29 37.44 -46.45 14.29
N GLN A 30 36.21 -46.46 14.73
CA GLN A 30 35.17 -47.34 14.20
C GLN A 30 34.37 -46.60 13.13
N ALA A 31 34.19 -47.28 12.00
CA ALA A 31 33.50 -46.81 10.82
C ALA A 31 32.13 -46.19 11.17
N ILE A 32 31.96 -44.95 10.84
CA ILE A 32 30.67 -44.22 10.96
C ILE A 32 29.70 -44.84 9.96
N SER A 33 28.67 -45.51 10.47
CA SER A 33 27.62 -46.13 9.67
C SER A 33 26.96 -45.10 8.75
N PRO A 34 26.74 -45.37 7.45
CA PRO A 34 26.13 -44.44 6.49
C PRO A 34 24.68 -44.04 6.84
N VAL A 35 24.07 -44.73 7.81
CA VAL A 35 22.70 -44.41 8.28
C VAL A 35 22.65 -43.13 9.13
N LEU A 36 23.72 -42.76 9.86
CA LEU A 36 23.75 -41.57 10.68
C LEU A 36 23.97 -40.28 9.85
N THR A 37 24.59 -40.35 8.69
CA THR A 37 24.78 -39.23 7.79
C THR A 37 23.50 -38.90 7.01
N ALA A 38 22.60 -39.86 6.75
CA ALA A 38 21.33 -39.63 6.07
C ALA A 38 20.32 -38.87 6.95
N VAL A 39 20.35 -39.09 8.29
CA VAL A 39 19.43 -38.37 9.21
C VAL A 39 19.86 -36.92 9.43
N ALA A 40 21.15 -36.62 9.43
CA ALA A 40 21.64 -35.25 9.58
C ALA A 40 21.40 -34.39 8.33
N MET A 41 21.36 -34.95 7.12
CA MET A 41 21.02 -34.23 5.88
C MET A 41 19.52 -34.02 5.70
N ALA A 42 18.65 -34.84 6.27
CA ALA A 42 17.20 -34.66 6.17
C ALA A 42 16.68 -33.47 6.99
N CYS A 43 17.39 -33.00 8.00
CA CYS A 43 16.99 -31.84 8.80
C CYS A 43 17.34 -30.49 8.19
N LEU A 44 18.18 -30.43 7.16
CA LEU A 44 18.56 -29.14 6.50
C LEU A 44 17.71 -28.80 5.27
N ALA A 45 16.78 -29.68 4.87
CA ALA A 45 15.92 -29.49 3.72
C ALA A 45 14.53 -28.88 4.08
N HIS A 46 14.29 -28.53 5.34
CA HIS A 46 13.11 -27.73 5.70
C HIS A 46 13.43 -26.28 5.38
N GLY A 47 13.28 -25.92 4.09
CA GLY A 47 13.25 -24.53 3.68
C GLY A 47 12.26 -23.80 4.59
N VAL A 48 12.72 -22.72 5.22
CA VAL A 48 11.84 -21.82 5.96
C VAL A 48 10.83 -21.30 4.93
N VAL A 49 9.65 -21.92 4.89
CA VAL A 49 8.52 -21.40 4.14
C VAL A 49 8.12 -20.15 4.89
N TRP A 50 8.55 -19.00 4.38
CA TRP A 50 8.01 -17.72 4.80
C TRP A 50 6.51 -17.78 4.52
N ALA A 51 5.70 -17.91 5.56
CA ALA A 51 4.27 -17.81 5.44
C ALA A 51 3.97 -16.39 4.91
N GLN A 52 3.70 -16.28 3.61
CA GLN A 52 3.13 -15.07 3.08
C GLN A 52 1.80 -14.91 3.80
N SER A 53 1.64 -13.81 4.51
CA SER A 53 0.38 -13.44 5.16
C SER A 53 -0.67 -13.31 4.06
N THR A 54 -1.43 -14.39 3.83
CA THR A 54 -2.52 -14.38 2.86
C THR A 54 -3.69 -13.62 3.50
N VAL A 55 -4.15 -12.59 2.84
CA VAL A 55 -5.37 -11.88 3.25
C VAL A 55 -6.54 -12.85 3.21
N ALA A 56 -7.27 -12.99 4.33
CA ALA A 56 -8.46 -13.86 4.38
C ALA A 56 -9.50 -13.40 3.35
N SER A 57 -10.24 -14.33 2.76
CA SER A 57 -11.17 -14.01 1.65
C SER A 57 -12.26 -13.01 2.03
N THR A 58 -12.63 -12.91 3.31
CA THR A 58 -13.61 -11.97 3.84
C THR A 58 -12.99 -10.85 4.68
N GLN A 59 -11.65 -10.67 4.61
CA GLN A 59 -10.94 -9.63 5.35
C GLN A 59 -11.46 -8.25 5.00
N LEU A 60 -11.71 -7.44 6.01
CA LEU A 60 -12.11 -6.03 5.89
C LEU A 60 -11.05 -5.11 6.54
N PRO A 61 -11.01 -3.83 6.17
CA PRO A 61 -10.24 -2.82 6.89
C PRO A 61 -10.56 -2.81 8.39
N THR A 62 -9.55 -2.55 9.21
CA THR A 62 -9.66 -2.62 10.68
C THR A 62 -9.27 -1.30 11.35
N GLY A 63 -9.81 -1.06 12.55
CA GLY A 63 -9.42 0.07 13.40
C GLY A 63 -9.72 1.43 12.80
N GLY A 64 -10.79 1.54 12.00
CA GLY A 64 -11.19 2.81 11.39
C GLY A 64 -11.65 3.84 12.41
N VAL A 65 -11.01 5.01 12.42
CA VAL A 65 -11.35 6.17 13.25
C VAL A 65 -11.53 7.39 12.37
N VAL A 66 -12.70 8.04 12.46
CA VAL A 66 -12.95 9.30 11.76
C VAL A 66 -12.21 10.41 12.48
N SER A 67 -11.17 10.97 11.87
CA SER A 67 -10.33 12.01 12.47
C SER A 67 -10.70 13.43 12.01
N ALA A 68 -11.43 13.56 10.88
CA ALA A 68 -12.00 14.84 10.45
C ALA A 68 -13.21 14.63 9.56
N GLY A 69 -14.10 15.63 9.51
CA GLY A 69 -15.38 15.53 8.83
C GLY A 69 -16.41 14.73 9.62
N GLN A 70 -17.47 14.29 8.94
CA GLN A 70 -18.56 13.51 9.56
C GLN A 70 -18.77 12.23 8.74
N ALA A 71 -18.52 11.10 9.37
CA ALA A 71 -18.78 9.78 8.82
C ALA A 71 -19.05 8.77 9.96
N SER A 72 -19.71 7.68 9.64
CA SER A 72 -19.85 6.51 10.52
C SER A 72 -19.39 5.27 9.77
N ILE A 73 -18.83 4.32 10.53
CA ILE A 73 -18.32 3.06 9.98
C ILE A 73 -19.14 1.93 10.57
N SER A 74 -19.66 1.07 9.73
CA SER A 74 -20.44 -0.10 10.14
C SER A 74 -20.06 -1.32 9.29
N GLN A 75 -20.22 -2.50 9.87
CA GLN A 75 -19.92 -3.77 9.22
C GLN A 75 -21.14 -4.69 9.25
N ALA A 76 -21.43 -5.32 8.13
CA ALA A 76 -22.44 -6.35 7.99
C ALA A 76 -21.87 -7.53 7.17
N GLY A 77 -21.58 -8.63 7.84
CA GLY A 77 -20.92 -9.78 7.21
C GLY A 77 -19.55 -9.41 6.64
N SER A 78 -19.35 -9.65 5.35
CA SER A 78 -18.14 -9.28 4.61
C SER A 78 -18.22 -7.91 3.92
N THR A 79 -19.17 -7.06 4.33
CA THR A 79 -19.31 -5.68 3.82
C THR A 79 -19.03 -4.67 4.93
N LEU A 80 -18.14 -3.74 4.64
CA LEU A 80 -17.87 -2.56 5.46
C LEU A 80 -18.48 -1.34 4.77
N ASN A 81 -19.32 -0.59 5.49
CA ASN A 81 -19.92 0.64 5.01
C ASN A 81 -19.30 1.83 5.73
N VAL A 82 -18.89 2.82 4.95
CA VAL A 82 -18.45 4.14 5.42
C VAL A 82 -19.51 5.15 5.00
N ASN A 83 -20.38 5.54 5.94
CA ASN A 83 -21.47 6.49 5.69
C ASN A 83 -20.97 7.89 5.99
N GLN A 84 -20.62 8.64 4.98
CA GLN A 84 -20.13 10.01 5.08
C GLN A 84 -21.28 11.00 4.82
N THR A 85 -21.40 12.01 5.69
CA THR A 85 -22.41 13.08 5.55
C THR A 85 -21.78 14.43 5.25
N SER A 86 -20.48 14.62 5.51
CA SER A 86 -19.74 15.84 5.14
C SER A 86 -19.17 15.73 3.72
N GLN A 87 -18.84 16.88 3.12
CA GLN A 87 -18.21 16.91 1.78
C GLN A 87 -16.83 16.25 1.77
N ARG A 88 -16.07 16.35 2.86
CA ARG A 88 -14.76 15.70 3.05
C ARG A 88 -14.72 15.02 4.40
N ALA A 89 -14.10 13.84 4.45
CA ALA A 89 -13.81 13.15 5.69
C ALA A 89 -12.41 12.54 5.65
N ILE A 90 -11.78 12.43 6.80
CA ILE A 90 -10.52 11.72 7.00
C ILE A 90 -10.79 10.55 7.92
N VAL A 91 -10.39 9.36 7.48
CA VAL A 91 -10.48 8.13 8.28
C VAL A 91 -9.09 7.54 8.41
N ASP A 92 -8.67 7.31 9.64
CA ASP A 92 -7.42 6.63 9.98
C ASP A 92 -7.70 5.14 10.21
N TRP A 93 -6.94 4.27 9.58
CA TRP A 93 -7.11 2.83 9.64
C TRP A 93 -5.87 2.15 10.23
N SER A 94 -6.07 1.17 11.11
CA SER A 94 -4.98 0.30 11.55
C SER A 94 -4.47 -0.56 10.39
N SER A 95 -5.38 -1.11 9.56
CA SER A 95 -5.06 -1.78 8.31
C SER A 95 -6.16 -1.54 7.27
N PHE A 96 -5.81 -1.54 5.98
CA PHE A 96 -6.79 -1.44 4.91
C PHE A 96 -6.57 -2.55 3.89
N ASN A 97 -7.06 -3.75 4.23
CA ASN A 97 -7.06 -4.91 3.36
C ASN A 97 -8.51 -5.28 3.00
N VAL A 98 -8.74 -5.68 1.75
CA VAL A 98 -10.06 -6.11 1.27
C VAL A 98 -9.90 -7.48 0.64
N GLY A 99 -10.41 -8.50 1.31
CA GLY A 99 -10.38 -9.89 0.85
C GLY A 99 -11.22 -10.10 -0.41
N GLN A 100 -10.97 -11.15 -1.15
CA GLN A 100 -11.60 -11.42 -2.45
C GLN A 100 -13.14 -11.44 -2.41
N ASN A 101 -13.73 -11.87 -1.29
CA ASN A 101 -15.18 -11.92 -1.06
C ASN A 101 -15.67 -10.79 -0.16
N ALA A 102 -14.85 -9.76 0.05
CA ALA A 102 -15.20 -8.62 0.87
C ALA A 102 -15.51 -7.38 0.02
N THR A 103 -16.33 -6.50 0.57
CA THR A 103 -16.73 -5.24 -0.06
C THR A 103 -16.54 -4.08 0.91
N VAL A 104 -15.93 -3.00 0.45
CA VAL A 104 -15.94 -1.70 1.13
C VAL A 104 -16.81 -0.76 0.33
N ASN A 105 -17.86 -0.25 0.95
CA ASN A 105 -18.84 0.61 0.31
C ASN A 105 -18.82 2.00 0.98
N PHE A 106 -18.38 3.01 0.25
CA PHE A 106 -18.46 4.39 0.67
C PHE A 106 -19.80 4.98 0.22
N GLN A 107 -20.58 5.45 1.16
CA GLN A 107 -21.81 6.19 0.93
C GLN A 107 -21.52 7.66 1.18
N GLN A 108 -21.40 8.41 0.11
CA GLN A 108 -21.00 9.82 0.12
C GLN A 108 -22.14 10.70 -0.40
N PRO A 109 -22.23 11.98 0.02
CA PRO A 109 -23.32 12.88 -0.38
C PRO A 109 -23.47 13.10 -1.89
N ASN A 110 -22.33 13.16 -2.61
CA ASN A 110 -22.31 13.44 -4.06
C ASN A 110 -20.97 13.02 -4.69
N ALA A 111 -20.86 13.15 -6.02
CA ALA A 111 -19.67 12.78 -6.79
C ALA A 111 -18.43 13.62 -6.46
N GLN A 112 -18.58 14.84 -5.93
CA GLN A 112 -17.47 15.71 -5.51
C GLN A 112 -17.06 15.47 -4.05
N SER A 113 -17.82 14.68 -3.29
CA SER A 113 -17.45 14.29 -1.93
C SER A 113 -16.23 13.38 -1.96
N SER A 114 -15.36 13.51 -0.97
CA SER A 114 -14.14 12.72 -0.91
C SER A 114 -13.88 12.15 0.48
N THR A 115 -13.31 10.95 0.54
CA THR A 115 -12.84 10.30 1.78
C THR A 115 -11.35 10.04 1.66
N LEU A 116 -10.57 10.67 2.55
CA LEU A 116 -9.14 10.40 2.70
C LEU A 116 -8.95 9.26 3.70
N ASN A 117 -8.49 8.12 3.24
CA ASN A 117 -8.20 6.94 4.05
C ASN A 117 -6.69 6.85 4.26
N ARG A 118 -6.24 7.07 5.50
CA ARG A 118 -4.82 6.97 5.89
C ARG A 118 -4.59 5.67 6.61
N VAL A 119 -3.65 4.87 6.14
CA VAL A 119 -3.34 3.55 6.68
C VAL A 119 -2.07 3.62 7.51
N MET A 120 -2.15 3.14 8.75
CA MET A 120 -1.05 3.15 9.72
C MET A 120 -0.32 1.80 9.79
N ASP A 121 -0.69 0.83 8.95
CA ASP A 121 -0.07 -0.50 8.90
C ASP A 121 1.40 -0.39 8.48
N MET A 122 2.20 -1.35 8.96
CA MET A 122 3.57 -1.56 8.51
C MET A 122 3.65 -2.49 7.29
N GLN A 123 2.50 -2.89 6.73
CA GLN A 123 2.37 -3.74 5.56
C GLN A 123 1.62 -3.00 4.44
N PRO A 124 1.87 -3.33 3.17
CA PRO A 124 1.10 -2.83 2.05
C PRO A 124 -0.39 -3.21 2.16
N SER A 125 -1.26 -2.31 1.73
CA SER A 125 -2.69 -2.61 1.57
C SER A 125 -2.90 -3.59 0.42
N GLN A 126 -3.61 -4.68 0.67
CA GLN A 126 -3.96 -5.68 -0.33
C GLN A 126 -5.47 -5.59 -0.63
N ILE A 127 -5.80 -5.12 -1.81
CA ILE A 127 -7.17 -4.99 -2.30
C ILE A 127 -7.42 -6.13 -3.28
N LEU A 128 -8.11 -7.17 -2.82
CA LEU A 128 -8.44 -8.36 -3.61
C LEU A 128 -9.95 -8.44 -3.91
N GLY A 129 -10.75 -7.66 -3.17
CA GLY A 129 -12.21 -7.60 -3.26
C GLY A 129 -12.71 -6.31 -3.92
N ARG A 130 -13.89 -5.88 -3.48
CA ARG A 130 -14.62 -4.79 -4.10
C ARG A 130 -14.55 -3.49 -3.29
N ILE A 131 -14.36 -2.36 -3.97
CA ILE A 131 -14.53 -1.01 -3.41
C ILE A 131 -15.51 -0.24 -4.28
N THR A 132 -16.53 0.39 -3.67
CA THR A 132 -17.50 1.23 -4.37
C THR A 132 -17.67 2.58 -3.69
N ALA A 133 -17.85 3.64 -4.50
CA ALA A 133 -18.13 4.98 -4.01
C ALA A 133 -18.79 5.85 -5.10
N PRO A 134 -19.82 6.64 -4.79
CA PRO A 134 -20.33 7.64 -5.73
C PRO A 134 -19.36 8.81 -5.94
N GLY A 135 -18.53 9.11 -4.96
CA GLY A 135 -17.53 10.19 -4.99
C GLY A 135 -16.10 9.69 -5.03
N GLN A 136 -15.21 10.44 -4.42
CA GLN A 136 -13.76 10.21 -4.51
C GLN A 136 -13.25 9.42 -3.31
N VAL A 137 -12.42 8.41 -3.57
CA VAL A 137 -11.70 7.62 -2.57
C VAL A 137 -10.21 7.90 -2.71
N ILE A 138 -9.59 8.37 -1.63
CA ILE A 138 -8.16 8.59 -1.57
C ILE A 138 -7.60 7.60 -0.56
N LEU A 139 -6.75 6.68 -1.01
CA LEU A 139 -6.11 5.64 -0.20
C LEU A 139 -4.61 5.93 -0.10
N VAL A 140 -4.17 6.19 1.11
CA VAL A 140 -2.77 6.50 1.45
C VAL A 140 -2.21 5.37 2.31
N ASN A 141 -1.22 4.64 1.80
CA ASN A 141 -0.44 3.69 2.58
C ASN A 141 1.06 3.81 2.23
N PRO A 142 1.90 4.36 3.11
CA PRO A 142 3.34 4.52 2.86
C PRO A 142 4.08 3.22 2.52
N GLN A 143 3.56 2.07 2.95
CA GLN A 143 4.13 0.75 2.68
C GLN A 143 3.78 0.21 1.29
N GLY A 144 2.73 0.76 0.64
CA GLY A 144 2.29 0.38 -0.69
C GLY A 144 0.81 0.06 -0.78
N VAL A 145 0.32 -0.01 -2.01
CA VAL A 145 -1.05 -0.42 -2.34
C VAL A 145 -1.01 -1.41 -3.49
N TYR A 146 -1.59 -2.58 -3.30
CA TYR A 146 -1.71 -3.62 -4.31
C TYR A 146 -3.18 -3.92 -4.60
N PHE A 147 -3.56 -3.74 -5.83
CA PHE A 147 -4.86 -4.18 -6.37
C PHE A 147 -4.64 -5.51 -7.09
N GLY A 148 -5.11 -6.60 -6.50
CA GLY A 148 -4.92 -7.94 -7.06
C GLY A 148 -5.88 -8.25 -8.20
N LYS A 149 -5.66 -9.36 -8.89
CA LYS A 149 -6.40 -9.76 -10.12
C LYS A 149 -7.91 -9.86 -9.93
N SER A 150 -8.37 -10.16 -8.73
CA SER A 150 -9.80 -10.27 -8.41
C SER A 150 -10.41 -8.95 -7.94
N SER A 151 -9.62 -7.89 -7.78
CA SER A 151 -10.11 -6.61 -7.31
C SER A 151 -10.97 -5.89 -8.34
N SER A 152 -12.03 -5.25 -7.85
CA SER A 152 -12.93 -4.41 -8.63
C SER A 152 -13.18 -3.12 -7.86
N VAL A 153 -12.65 -2.02 -8.37
CA VAL A 153 -12.86 -0.68 -7.80
C VAL A 153 -13.74 0.12 -8.76
N ASP A 154 -14.87 0.62 -8.26
CA ASP A 154 -15.84 1.38 -9.02
C ASP A 154 -16.23 2.64 -8.21
N VAL A 155 -15.65 3.78 -8.59
CA VAL A 155 -15.70 5.00 -7.78
C VAL A 155 -15.85 6.26 -8.64
N GLY A 156 -16.30 7.36 -8.06
CA GLY A 156 -16.31 8.67 -8.74
C GLY A 156 -14.91 9.15 -9.12
N GLY A 157 -13.95 8.97 -8.22
CA GLY A 157 -12.52 9.22 -8.44
C GLY A 157 -11.66 8.40 -7.49
N LEU A 158 -10.49 7.97 -7.94
CA LEU A 158 -9.52 7.22 -7.13
C LEU A 158 -8.17 7.94 -7.08
N VAL A 159 -7.63 8.07 -5.89
CA VAL A 159 -6.20 8.27 -5.67
C VAL A 159 -5.68 7.12 -4.84
N ALA A 160 -4.72 6.37 -5.35
CA ALA A 160 -3.96 5.40 -4.56
C ALA A 160 -2.50 5.84 -4.51
N THR A 161 -1.97 6.04 -3.30
CA THR A 161 -0.64 6.63 -3.13
C THR A 161 0.09 6.12 -1.91
N THR A 162 1.41 6.13 -1.98
CA THR A 162 2.31 5.93 -0.84
C THR A 162 2.70 7.24 -0.16
N HIS A 163 2.34 8.37 -0.76
CA HIS A 163 2.70 9.70 -0.30
C HIS A 163 1.67 10.23 0.70
N THR A 164 2.14 10.86 1.75
CA THR A 164 1.29 11.43 2.79
C THR A 164 0.54 12.65 2.27
N ALA A 165 -0.78 12.66 2.43
CA ALA A 165 -1.61 13.83 2.16
C ALA A 165 -1.44 14.88 3.25
N VAL A 166 -1.41 16.15 2.85
CA VAL A 166 -1.43 17.28 3.78
C VAL A 166 -2.87 17.53 4.22
N ALA A 167 -3.21 17.13 5.46
CA ALA A 167 -4.60 17.09 5.94
C ALA A 167 -5.33 18.45 5.85
N ASP A 168 -4.68 19.53 6.27
CA ASP A 168 -5.29 20.88 6.20
C ASP A 168 -5.56 21.35 4.76
N GLU A 169 -4.67 21.00 3.83
CA GLU A 169 -4.86 21.30 2.41
C GLU A 169 -5.99 20.45 1.83
N TYR A 170 -6.03 19.16 2.19
CA TYR A 170 -7.11 18.26 1.79
C TYR A 170 -8.48 18.78 2.24
N LEU A 171 -8.61 19.24 3.48
CA LEU A 171 -9.88 19.78 4.00
C LEU A 171 -10.30 21.07 3.27
N LYS A 172 -9.35 21.83 2.75
CA LYS A 172 -9.60 22.99 1.85
C LYS A 172 -9.87 22.59 0.40
N GLY A 173 -9.76 21.31 0.05
CA GLY A 173 -9.99 20.78 -1.30
C GLY A 173 -8.77 20.72 -2.18
N GLN A 174 -7.58 20.87 -1.63
CA GLN A 174 -6.32 20.75 -2.36
C GLN A 174 -5.71 19.37 -2.14
N LEU A 175 -5.47 18.63 -3.21
CA LEU A 175 -4.85 17.31 -3.15
C LEU A 175 -3.35 17.42 -3.39
N LYS A 176 -2.61 17.54 -2.28
CA LYS A 176 -1.15 17.61 -2.26
C LYS A 176 -0.60 16.45 -1.45
N PHE A 177 0.43 15.81 -1.98
CA PHE A 177 1.03 14.61 -1.41
C PHE A 177 2.54 14.74 -1.41
N ASN A 178 3.17 14.36 -0.29
CA ASN A 178 4.62 14.37 -0.13
C ASN A 178 5.12 12.96 0.24
N ARG A 179 6.25 12.55 -0.33
CA ARG A 179 6.82 11.20 -0.12
C ARG A 179 7.18 10.93 1.34
N ASN A 180 7.77 11.89 2.04
CA ASN A 180 8.17 11.76 3.44
C ASN A 180 8.98 10.48 3.73
N GLY A 181 9.86 10.09 2.80
CA GLY A 181 10.69 8.90 2.93
C GLY A 181 10.00 7.58 2.53
N ALA A 182 8.73 7.57 2.16
CA ALA A 182 8.04 6.35 1.70
C ALA A 182 8.75 5.74 0.48
N THR A 183 8.88 4.40 0.48
CA THR A 183 9.49 3.61 -0.60
C THR A 183 8.55 2.55 -1.15
N GLY A 184 7.32 2.48 -0.65
CA GLY A 184 6.30 1.59 -1.14
C GLY A 184 5.97 1.82 -2.60
N LYS A 185 5.34 0.84 -3.24
CA LYS A 185 4.87 0.91 -4.63
C LYS A 185 3.35 0.88 -4.72
N VAL A 186 2.80 1.35 -5.83
CA VAL A 186 1.40 1.14 -6.20
C VAL A 186 1.38 0.20 -7.40
N GLU A 187 0.66 -0.91 -7.27
CA GLU A 187 0.58 -1.95 -8.29
C GLU A 187 -0.88 -2.34 -8.55
N ASN A 188 -1.28 -2.36 -9.81
CA ASN A 188 -2.60 -2.79 -10.25
C ASN A 188 -2.51 -4.01 -11.15
N GLU A 189 -3.18 -5.09 -10.76
CA GLU A 189 -3.45 -6.27 -11.61
C GLU A 189 -4.96 -6.50 -11.81
N GLY A 190 -5.81 -5.72 -11.13
CA GLY A 190 -7.26 -5.82 -11.16
C GLY A 190 -7.94 -4.82 -12.09
N GLU A 191 -9.18 -4.52 -11.79
CA GLU A 191 -9.98 -3.58 -12.55
C GLU A 191 -10.29 -2.33 -11.73
N LEU A 192 -9.85 -1.17 -12.23
CA LEU A 192 -10.11 0.15 -11.65
C LEU A 192 -10.99 0.94 -12.61
N ARG A 193 -12.17 1.37 -12.15
CA ARG A 193 -13.12 2.18 -12.91
C ARG A 193 -13.42 3.49 -12.21
N ALA A 194 -13.35 4.58 -12.95
CA ALA A 194 -13.91 5.85 -12.53
C ALA A 194 -15.26 6.08 -13.23
N ALA A 195 -16.16 6.79 -12.54
CA ALA A 195 -17.38 7.29 -13.13
C ALA A 195 -17.11 8.19 -14.34
N LEU A 196 -18.13 8.47 -15.13
CA LEU A 196 -18.03 9.36 -16.30
C LEU A 196 -17.45 10.74 -15.89
N GLY A 197 -16.38 11.15 -16.54
CA GLY A 197 -15.65 12.40 -16.20
C GLY A 197 -14.83 12.33 -14.92
N GLY A 198 -14.81 11.18 -14.24
CA GLY A 198 -14.00 10.96 -13.03
C GLY A 198 -12.52 10.74 -13.31
N PHE A 199 -11.76 10.29 -12.33
CA PHE A 199 -10.32 10.12 -12.51
C PHE A 199 -9.75 8.93 -11.73
N ILE A 200 -8.61 8.42 -12.19
CA ILE A 200 -7.79 7.44 -11.47
C ILE A 200 -6.35 7.93 -11.46
N ALA A 201 -5.81 8.17 -10.26
CA ALA A 201 -4.44 8.60 -10.05
C ALA A 201 -3.69 7.57 -9.18
N LEU A 202 -2.68 6.93 -9.74
CA LEU A 202 -1.75 6.04 -9.03
C LEU A 202 -0.42 6.76 -8.88
N LEU A 203 -0.01 7.03 -7.62
CA LEU A 203 1.09 7.94 -7.30
C LEU A 203 2.03 7.30 -6.29
N ALA A 204 3.26 6.97 -6.71
CA ALA A 204 4.27 6.35 -5.85
C ALA A 204 5.67 6.49 -6.50
N PRO A 205 6.78 6.21 -5.79
CA PRO A 205 8.09 6.10 -6.43
C PRO A 205 8.12 5.03 -7.53
N GLU A 206 7.33 3.97 -7.37
CA GLU A 206 7.15 2.92 -8.37
C GLU A 206 5.65 2.66 -8.58
N VAL A 207 5.19 2.82 -9.82
CA VAL A 207 3.80 2.54 -10.23
C VAL A 207 3.81 1.51 -11.35
N ARG A 208 3.08 0.41 -11.16
CA ARG A 208 2.92 -0.65 -12.16
C ARG A 208 1.45 -0.92 -12.45
N ASN A 209 1.09 -0.97 -13.71
CA ASN A 209 -0.22 -1.41 -14.16
C ASN A 209 -0.10 -2.64 -15.07
N SER A 210 -0.63 -3.76 -14.61
CA SER A 210 -0.81 -5.01 -15.36
C SER A 210 -2.28 -5.41 -15.41
N GLY A 211 -3.16 -4.56 -14.90
CA GLY A 211 -4.61 -4.71 -14.91
C GLY A 211 -5.30 -3.74 -15.88
N VAL A 212 -6.59 -3.52 -15.67
CA VAL A 212 -7.43 -2.66 -16.49
C VAL A 212 -7.77 -1.38 -15.74
N ILE A 213 -7.57 -0.23 -16.37
CA ILE A 213 -7.97 1.08 -15.84
C ILE A 213 -8.92 1.74 -16.84
N VAL A 214 -10.10 2.17 -16.37
CA VAL A 214 -11.13 2.80 -17.19
C VAL A 214 -11.57 4.14 -16.60
N ALA A 215 -11.49 5.21 -17.39
CA ALA A 215 -11.99 6.54 -17.04
C ALA A 215 -12.59 7.25 -18.26
N ASN A 216 -13.83 6.91 -18.61
CA ASN A 216 -14.51 7.48 -19.75
C ASN A 216 -14.71 9.00 -19.58
N LEU A 217 -14.32 9.82 -20.57
CA LEU A 217 -14.28 11.28 -20.52
C LEU A 217 -13.53 11.84 -19.31
N GLY A 218 -12.74 11.01 -18.64
CA GLY A 218 -12.03 11.33 -17.41
C GLY A 218 -10.52 11.28 -17.57
N THR A 219 -9.79 11.29 -16.47
CA THR A 219 -8.33 11.33 -16.47
C THR A 219 -7.74 10.10 -15.78
N VAL A 220 -6.76 9.46 -16.42
CA VAL A 220 -5.89 8.46 -15.81
C VAL A 220 -4.50 9.03 -15.66
N ALA A 221 -3.97 9.05 -14.43
CA ALA A 221 -2.61 9.50 -14.14
C ALA A 221 -1.82 8.41 -13.43
N LEU A 222 -0.71 7.99 -14.01
CA LEU A 222 0.31 7.17 -13.36
C LEU A 222 1.55 8.03 -13.20
N ALA A 223 1.92 8.37 -11.96
CA ALA A 223 3.03 9.29 -11.74
C ALA A 223 3.98 8.81 -10.63
N ALA A 224 5.27 9.01 -10.87
CA ALA A 224 6.34 8.68 -9.94
C ALA A 224 7.25 9.91 -9.72
N GLY A 225 7.43 10.30 -8.45
CA GLY A 225 8.17 11.50 -8.06
C GLY A 225 8.28 11.67 -6.55
N GLU A 226 8.71 12.85 -6.10
CA GLU A 226 8.86 13.22 -4.68
C GLU A 226 7.58 13.79 -4.07
N ALA A 227 6.86 14.59 -4.87
CA ALA A 227 5.61 15.22 -4.44
C ALA A 227 4.65 15.36 -5.62
N TYR A 228 3.37 15.38 -5.29
CA TYR A 228 2.30 15.53 -6.28
C TYR A 228 1.32 16.63 -5.87
N GLU A 229 0.86 17.37 -6.85
CA GLU A 229 -0.27 18.29 -6.72
C GLU A 229 -1.27 17.99 -7.85
N LEU A 230 -2.47 17.55 -7.47
CA LEU A 230 -3.54 17.28 -8.43
C LEU A 230 -4.28 18.59 -8.71
N GLN A 231 -4.37 18.96 -9.98
CA GLN A 231 -5.02 20.19 -10.44
C GLN A 231 -6.35 19.84 -11.11
N PHE A 232 -7.41 20.47 -10.63
CA PHE A 232 -8.75 20.29 -11.15
C PHE A 232 -9.16 21.54 -11.94
N ASP A 233 -9.94 21.34 -12.99
CA ASP A 233 -10.54 22.45 -13.74
C ASP A 233 -11.82 22.99 -13.06
N GLY A 234 -12.45 23.99 -13.68
CA GLY A 234 -13.67 24.58 -13.15
C GLY A 234 -14.89 23.64 -13.11
N SER A 235 -14.84 22.50 -13.79
CA SER A 235 -15.87 21.45 -13.73
C SER A 235 -15.62 20.40 -12.63
N GLY A 236 -14.43 20.43 -12.01
CA GLY A 236 -13.98 19.45 -11.04
C GLY A 236 -13.34 18.20 -11.66
N ALA A 237 -13.06 18.22 -12.97
CA ALA A 237 -12.29 17.15 -13.62
C ALA A 237 -10.78 17.32 -13.37
N LEU A 238 -10.07 16.22 -13.17
CA LEU A 238 -8.62 16.22 -13.03
C LEU A 238 -7.98 16.63 -14.37
N SER A 239 -7.39 17.82 -14.43
CA SER A 239 -6.81 18.40 -15.64
C SER A 239 -5.30 18.18 -15.73
N ASN A 240 -4.60 18.06 -14.60
CA ASN A 240 -3.15 17.91 -14.57
C ASN A 240 -2.68 17.29 -13.24
N VAL A 241 -1.52 16.66 -13.27
CA VAL A 241 -0.77 16.24 -12.09
C VAL A 241 0.62 16.86 -12.15
N ARG A 242 0.88 17.83 -11.27
CA ARG A 242 2.22 18.39 -11.12
C ARG A 242 3.06 17.41 -10.31
N VAL A 243 4.21 17.02 -10.86
CA VAL A 243 5.13 16.07 -10.23
C VAL A 243 6.44 16.81 -9.90
N THR A 244 6.88 16.68 -8.65
CA THR A 244 8.22 17.13 -8.25
C THR A 244 9.19 15.95 -8.43
N PRO A 245 10.35 16.15 -9.09
CA PRO A 245 11.34 15.08 -9.29
C PRO A 245 11.83 14.49 -7.96
N ALA A 246 11.92 13.15 -7.89
CA ALA A 246 12.42 12.44 -6.71
C ALA A 246 13.95 12.35 -6.70
N THR A 247 14.52 12.26 -5.50
CA THR A 247 15.96 12.00 -5.29
C THR A 247 16.31 10.51 -5.36
N ILE A 248 15.32 9.66 -5.57
CA ILE A 248 15.46 8.21 -5.72
C ILE A 248 15.03 7.79 -7.13
N ASN A 249 15.33 6.54 -7.49
CA ASN A 249 14.86 5.97 -8.76
C ASN A 249 13.32 5.92 -8.78
N THR A 250 12.75 6.29 -9.90
CA THR A 250 11.30 6.30 -10.14
C THR A 250 10.96 5.43 -11.33
N LEU A 251 9.79 4.77 -11.29
CA LEU A 251 9.31 3.92 -12.36
C LEU A 251 7.80 4.08 -12.57
N VAL A 252 7.40 4.30 -13.81
CA VAL A 252 6.00 4.13 -14.26
C VAL A 252 6.00 3.08 -15.36
N GLU A 253 5.30 1.98 -15.13
CA GLU A 253 5.19 0.88 -16.08
C GLU A 253 3.72 0.55 -16.34
N ASN A 254 3.34 0.52 -17.62
CA ASN A 254 2.01 0.05 -18.04
C ASN A 254 2.17 -1.13 -18.99
N LYS A 255 1.72 -2.30 -18.57
CA LYS A 255 1.79 -3.56 -19.35
C LYS A 255 0.44 -4.00 -19.91
N HIS A 256 -0.66 -3.35 -19.50
CA HIS A 256 -1.99 -3.76 -19.94
C HIS A 256 -2.84 -2.54 -20.33
N ALA A 257 -4.15 -2.56 -20.08
CA ALA A 257 -5.05 -1.59 -20.67
C ALA A 257 -5.27 -0.34 -19.80
N ILE A 258 -5.11 0.83 -20.41
CA ILE A 258 -5.65 2.10 -19.93
C ILE A 258 -6.64 2.60 -20.98
N MET A 259 -7.91 2.76 -20.58
CA MET A 259 -9.01 3.21 -21.45
C MET A 259 -9.58 4.51 -20.92
N ALA A 260 -9.29 5.61 -21.60
CA ALA A 260 -9.81 6.95 -21.30
C ALA A 260 -10.37 7.61 -22.57
N PRO A 261 -11.38 7.01 -23.22
CA PRO A 261 -11.94 7.56 -24.44
C PRO A 261 -12.52 8.96 -24.20
N GLY A 262 -12.08 9.93 -25.02
CA GLY A 262 -12.45 11.34 -24.88
C GLY A 262 -11.86 12.04 -23.66
N GLY A 263 -10.98 11.39 -22.92
CA GLY A 263 -10.33 11.89 -21.71
C GLY A 263 -8.83 12.06 -21.87
N LEU A 264 -8.11 12.09 -20.74
CA LEU A 264 -6.67 12.35 -20.65
C LEU A 264 -5.93 11.17 -20.01
N VAL A 265 -4.75 10.84 -20.55
CA VAL A 265 -3.81 9.89 -19.93
C VAL A 265 -2.48 10.60 -19.66
N ILE A 266 -2.05 10.58 -18.41
CA ILE A 266 -0.79 11.15 -17.94
C ILE A 266 0.11 10.03 -17.44
N LEU A 267 1.28 9.85 -18.06
CA LEU A 267 2.31 8.93 -17.58
C LEU A 267 3.58 9.74 -17.31
N SER A 268 4.03 9.79 -16.05
CA SER A 268 5.18 10.63 -15.67
C SER A 268 6.05 9.93 -14.65
N ALA A 269 7.33 9.75 -14.94
CA ALA A 269 8.34 9.30 -13.97
C ALA A 269 9.45 10.35 -13.93
N GLN A 270 9.63 11.01 -12.78
CA GLN A 270 10.58 12.10 -12.62
C GLN A 270 11.55 11.81 -11.48
N ALA A 271 12.83 11.63 -11.83
CA ALA A 271 13.93 11.56 -10.88
C ALA A 271 14.87 12.77 -11.11
N ALA A 272 15.38 13.35 -10.02
CA ALA A 272 16.41 14.39 -10.12
C ALA A 272 17.73 13.74 -10.57
N SER A 273 18.28 14.17 -11.71
CA SER A 273 19.63 13.79 -12.10
C SER A 273 20.62 14.45 -11.15
N ARG A 274 21.42 13.66 -10.43
CA ARG A 274 22.62 14.19 -9.78
C ARG A 274 23.63 14.47 -10.89
N LEU A 275 23.85 15.73 -11.20
CA LEU A 275 25.06 16.13 -11.91
C LEU A 275 26.24 15.80 -11.00
N GLN A 276 27.08 14.85 -11.40
CA GLN A 276 28.37 14.56 -10.79
C GLN A 276 29.39 15.59 -11.24
#